data_0e62f0c966d38fbdb86d171fbca74bbb
#
_entry.id   0e62f0c966d38fbdb86d171fbca74bbb
#
_cell.length_a   1.000
_cell.length_b   1.000
_cell.length_c   1.000
_cell.angle_alpha   90.00
_cell.angle_beta   90.00
_cell.angle_gamma   90.00
#
_symmetry.space_group_name_H-M   'P 1'
#
loop_
_entity.id
_entity.type
_entity.pdbx_description
1 polymer ?
#
loop_
_entity_poly.entity_id
_entity_poly.type
_entity_poly.pdbx_seq_one_letter_code
_entity_poly.pdbx_strand_id
1 'polypeptide(L)'
;MSRTFSDTALVFIFVCLLTSGSLLAGCKKNHSNQPIPPAPAQPSVQSSKEARGQTAQPEVRPEVKLNRQGMEHVKSHDYDAAIKEFTEAIEKYPSSDVAYSNRASVFMQQKKFEKALADLNKAKEINPKDPVVYYNLASLYSLQNQPGRGLDSLDRALELGFNDYAFLLNDPDLNNVRKHPKFKKILQKYNVIIAK
;
A
#
# COMPACT_ATOMS: atom_id res chain seq x y z
N MET A 1 46.59 14.06 -39.50
CA MET A 1 46.42 12.64 -39.81
C MET A 1 45.10 12.22 -39.16
N SER A 2 43.90 12.43 -39.71
CA SER A 2 43.19 11.84 -40.87
C SER A 2 43.06 10.32 -40.82
N ARG A 3 41.85 9.86 -40.56
CA ARG A 3 41.07 8.78 -41.14
C ARG A 3 39.84 8.52 -40.24
N THR A 4 38.62 8.89 -40.53
CA THR A 4 37.64 8.66 -41.62
C THR A 4 37.16 7.20 -41.76
N PHE A 5 35.84 7.09 -41.74
CA PHE A 5 34.93 6.09 -42.35
C PHE A 5 34.72 4.77 -41.57
N SER A 6 33.55 4.19 -41.48
CA SER A 6 32.47 4.10 -42.48
C SER A 6 31.16 3.61 -41.83
N ASP A 7 30.07 4.12 -42.37
CA ASP A 7 28.71 3.64 -42.37
C ASP A 7 28.53 2.14 -42.69
N THR A 8 27.53 1.52 -42.10
CA THR A 8 26.57 0.73 -42.93
C THR A 8 25.27 0.54 -42.19
N ALA A 9 24.22 1.15 -42.72
CA ALA A 9 22.84 0.87 -42.49
C ALA A 9 22.45 -0.50 -43.06
N LEU A 10 21.60 -1.24 -42.39
CA LEU A 10 20.80 -2.28 -43.03
C LEU A 10 19.37 -2.26 -42.50
N VAL A 11 18.54 -1.65 -43.32
CA VAL A 11 17.07 -1.67 -43.26
C VAL A 11 16.60 -3.06 -43.74
N PHE A 12 15.83 -3.78 -42.97
CA PHE A 12 15.00 -4.85 -43.48
C PHE A 12 13.54 -4.49 -43.31
N ILE A 13 12.97 -4.05 -44.43
CA ILE A 13 11.52 -3.98 -44.69
C ILE A 13 11.09 -5.38 -45.11
N PHE A 14 10.13 -5.95 -44.41
CA PHE A 14 9.33 -7.06 -44.96
C PHE A 14 7.89 -6.63 -45.05
N VAL A 15 7.50 -6.30 -46.26
CA VAL A 15 6.11 -6.21 -46.73
C VAL A 15 5.70 -7.62 -47.11
N CYS A 16 4.57 -8.10 -46.64
CA CYS A 16 3.84 -9.19 -47.28
C CYS A 16 2.35 -8.87 -47.28
N LEU A 17 1.88 -8.85 -48.51
CA LEU A 17 0.55 -8.51 -49.00
C LEU A 17 -0.51 -9.59 -48.70
N LEU A 18 -1.72 -9.10 -48.45
CA LEU A 18 -3.04 -9.52 -48.85
C LEU A 18 -3.22 -10.90 -49.53
N THR A 19 -4.09 -11.73 -49.01
CA THR A 19 -5.07 -12.45 -49.81
C THR A 19 -6.40 -12.51 -49.08
N SER A 20 -7.37 -12.00 -49.77
CA SER A 20 -8.82 -12.06 -49.55
C SER A 20 -9.36 -13.47 -49.75
N GLY A 21 -10.33 -13.85 -48.93
CA GLY A 21 -11.11 -15.09 -49.14
C GLY A 21 -12.43 -15.04 -48.37
N SER A 22 -13.43 -14.47 -49.00
CA SER A 22 -14.84 -14.57 -48.58
C SER A 22 -15.33 -16.00 -48.71
N LEU A 23 -16.02 -16.51 -47.71
CA LEU A 23 -17.06 -17.52 -47.92
C LEU A 23 -18.21 -17.31 -46.91
N LEU A 24 -19.31 -16.89 -47.45
CA LEU A 24 -20.66 -16.89 -46.88
C LEU A 24 -21.21 -18.34 -46.91
N ALA A 25 -21.69 -18.84 -45.78
CA ALA A 25 -22.75 -19.85 -45.67
C ALA A 25 -23.00 -20.04 -44.17
N GLY A 26 -24.14 -19.85 -43.59
CA GLY A 26 -25.46 -20.30 -43.83
C GLY A 26 -26.11 -20.29 -42.46
N CYS A 27 -27.01 -19.35 -42.18
CA CYS A 27 -27.95 -19.42 -41.05
C CYS A 27 -28.78 -20.71 -41.14
N LYS A 28 -28.72 -21.55 -40.11
CA LYS A 28 -29.80 -22.47 -39.77
C LYS A 28 -30.29 -22.18 -38.36
N LYS A 29 -31.46 -21.52 -38.32
CA LYS A 29 -32.35 -21.49 -37.17
C LYS A 29 -32.85 -22.89 -36.90
N ASN A 30 -32.52 -23.51 -35.80
CA ASN A 30 -33.28 -24.64 -35.27
C ASN A 30 -34.00 -24.16 -33.99
N HIS A 31 -35.26 -23.86 -34.18
CA HIS A 31 -36.24 -23.81 -33.11
C HIS A 31 -36.59 -25.29 -32.76
N SER A 32 -36.09 -25.75 -31.63
CA SER A 32 -36.70 -26.92 -30.97
C SER A 32 -37.36 -26.40 -29.68
N ASN A 33 -38.67 -26.15 -29.80
CA ASN A 33 -39.58 -26.07 -28.67
C ASN A 33 -39.61 -27.43 -27.98
N GLN A 34 -38.89 -27.57 -26.87
CA GLN A 34 -39.14 -28.64 -25.91
C GLN A 34 -39.70 -28.00 -24.64
N PRO A 35 -40.78 -28.50 -24.09
CA PRO A 35 -41.34 -28.01 -22.84
C PRO A 35 -40.42 -28.35 -21.68
N ILE A 36 -40.12 -27.33 -20.88
CA ILE A 36 -39.33 -27.45 -19.65
C ILE A 36 -40.13 -28.32 -18.65
N PRO A 37 -39.54 -29.38 -18.08
CA PRO A 37 -40.21 -30.13 -17.03
C PRO A 37 -40.40 -29.27 -15.77
N PRO A 38 -41.54 -29.46 -15.04
CA PRO A 38 -41.79 -28.66 -13.83
C PRO A 38 -40.75 -28.95 -12.78
N ALA A 39 -40.26 -27.87 -12.16
CA ALA A 39 -39.31 -27.92 -11.05
C ALA A 39 -39.91 -28.70 -9.86
N PRO A 40 -39.10 -29.48 -9.12
CA PRO A 40 -39.56 -30.18 -7.94
C PRO A 40 -40.04 -29.18 -6.87
N ALA A 41 -41.19 -29.48 -6.26
CA ALA A 41 -41.82 -28.69 -5.23
C ALA A 41 -40.86 -28.42 -4.07
N GLN A 42 -40.67 -27.14 -3.77
CA GLN A 42 -39.95 -26.70 -2.57
C GLN A 42 -40.80 -27.01 -1.35
N PRO A 43 -40.20 -27.53 -0.26
CA PRO A 43 -40.93 -27.69 0.99
C PRO A 43 -41.35 -26.33 1.54
N SER A 44 -42.60 -26.21 1.90
CA SER A 44 -43.21 -25.05 2.52
C SER A 44 -42.43 -24.65 3.80
N VAL A 45 -41.75 -23.49 3.74
CA VAL A 45 -41.16 -22.86 4.92
C VAL A 45 -42.27 -22.27 5.73
N GLN A 46 -42.55 -22.94 6.84
CA GLN A 46 -43.44 -22.41 7.88
C GLN A 46 -42.86 -21.12 8.43
N SER A 47 -43.69 -20.08 8.36
CA SER A 47 -43.50 -18.79 8.99
C SER A 47 -43.23 -18.93 10.49
N SER A 48 -41.95 -18.82 10.90
CA SER A 48 -41.63 -18.43 12.26
C SER A 48 -41.31 -16.93 12.25
N LYS A 49 -42.33 -16.11 12.50
CA LYS A 49 -42.18 -14.80 13.08
C LYS A 49 -41.52 -15.01 14.45
N GLU A 50 -40.25 -14.60 14.55
CA GLU A 50 -39.65 -14.03 15.78
C GLU A 50 -38.12 -14.05 15.60
N ALA A 51 -37.58 -12.92 15.41
CA ALA A 51 -36.39 -12.29 15.93
C ALA A 51 -35.94 -11.20 14.93
N ARG A 52 -36.46 -9.98 15.14
CA ARG A 52 -35.71 -8.79 14.72
C ARG A 52 -34.43 -8.80 15.54
N GLY A 53 -33.48 -9.64 15.12
CA GLY A 53 -32.10 -9.61 15.58
C GLY A 53 -31.49 -8.32 15.16
N GLN A 54 -31.05 -7.56 16.14
CA GLN A 54 -30.09 -6.47 16.03
C GLN A 54 -29.10 -6.81 14.94
N THR A 55 -28.94 -5.92 13.98
CA THR A 55 -27.79 -5.94 13.07
C THR A 55 -26.56 -5.79 13.95
N ALA A 56 -25.97 -6.91 14.34
CA ALA A 56 -24.68 -6.92 15.00
C ALA A 56 -23.72 -6.19 14.05
N GLN A 57 -23.36 -4.98 14.39
CA GLN A 57 -22.25 -4.32 13.72
C GLN A 57 -21.08 -5.27 13.85
N PRO A 58 -20.31 -5.53 12.76
CA PRO A 58 -19.16 -6.42 12.85
C PRO A 58 -18.28 -5.92 13.99
N GLU A 59 -18.11 -6.75 15.02
CA GLU A 59 -17.28 -6.39 16.18
C GLU A 59 -15.90 -6.02 15.65
N VAL A 60 -15.55 -4.76 15.81
CA VAL A 60 -14.21 -4.27 15.44
C VAL A 60 -13.21 -5.04 16.28
N ARG A 61 -12.30 -5.76 15.64
CA ARG A 61 -11.25 -6.54 16.32
C ARG A 61 -10.61 -5.68 17.41
N PRO A 62 -10.42 -6.20 18.63
CA PRO A 62 -9.92 -5.40 19.76
C PRO A 62 -8.60 -4.69 19.48
N GLU A 63 -7.71 -5.30 18.67
CA GLU A 63 -6.49 -4.69 18.18
C GLU A 63 -6.73 -3.39 17.41
N VAL A 64 -7.68 -3.40 16.47
CA VAL A 64 -8.06 -2.23 15.67
C VAL A 64 -8.64 -1.14 16.57
N LYS A 65 -9.38 -1.52 17.63
CA LYS A 65 -9.93 -0.58 18.61
C LYS A 65 -8.81 0.13 19.37
N LEU A 66 -7.85 -0.61 19.93
CA LEU A 66 -6.71 -0.04 20.68
C LEU A 66 -5.86 0.87 19.78
N ASN A 67 -5.54 0.43 18.57
CA ASN A 67 -4.80 1.27 17.62
C ASN A 67 -5.56 2.57 17.30
N ARG A 68 -6.88 2.51 17.13
CA ARG A 68 -7.69 3.70 16.88
C ARG A 68 -7.69 4.64 18.09
N GLN A 69 -7.84 4.12 19.32
CA GLN A 69 -7.79 4.92 20.54
C GLN A 69 -6.42 5.62 20.69
N GLY A 70 -5.33 4.88 20.47
CA GLY A 70 -3.99 5.46 20.45
C GLY A 70 -3.85 6.61 19.43
N MET A 71 -4.39 6.43 18.21
CA MET A 71 -4.38 7.49 17.20
C MET A 71 -5.22 8.71 17.56
N GLU A 72 -6.34 8.55 18.28
CA GLU A 72 -7.10 9.71 18.79
C GLU A 72 -6.29 10.49 19.85
N HIS A 73 -5.55 9.81 20.72
CA HIS A 73 -4.62 10.45 21.65
C HIS A 73 -3.47 11.18 20.90
N VAL A 74 -2.96 10.61 19.80
CA VAL A 74 -1.96 11.32 18.96
C VAL A 74 -2.52 12.63 18.42
N LYS A 75 -3.77 12.64 17.91
CA LYS A 75 -4.42 13.85 17.39
C LYS A 75 -4.62 14.93 18.46
N SER A 76 -4.85 14.53 19.71
CA SER A 76 -4.96 15.45 20.86
C SER A 76 -3.61 15.80 21.48
N HIS A 77 -2.50 15.36 20.91
CA HIS A 77 -1.14 15.51 21.41
C HIS A 77 -0.90 14.88 22.81
N ASP A 78 -1.77 13.96 23.24
CA ASP A 78 -1.60 13.17 24.46
C ASP A 78 -0.72 11.95 24.16
N TYR A 79 0.58 12.19 24.01
CA TYR A 79 1.53 11.17 23.61
C TYR A 79 1.70 10.04 24.65
N ASP A 80 1.53 10.34 25.93
CA ASP A 80 1.68 9.32 26.98
C ASP A 80 0.49 8.37 26.98
N ALA A 81 -0.73 8.87 26.81
CA ALA A 81 -1.90 8.03 26.62
C ALA A 81 -1.82 7.20 25.31
N ALA A 82 -1.35 7.81 24.22
CA ALA A 82 -1.12 7.09 22.96
C ALA A 82 -0.14 5.92 23.12
N ILE A 83 0.99 6.14 23.78
CA ILE A 83 1.99 5.09 24.06
C ILE A 83 1.38 3.98 24.90
N LYS A 84 0.55 4.29 25.90
CA LYS A 84 -0.15 3.30 26.72
C LYS A 84 -1.06 2.41 25.88
N GLU A 85 -1.91 2.99 25.04
CA GLU A 85 -2.84 2.23 24.17
C GLU A 85 -2.08 1.34 23.18
N PHE A 86 -1.03 1.86 22.53
CA PHE A 86 -0.22 1.03 21.63
C PHE A 86 0.58 -0.04 22.37
N THR A 87 1.01 0.21 23.60
CA THR A 87 1.68 -0.79 24.43
C THR A 87 0.71 -1.91 24.80
N GLU A 88 -0.51 -1.58 25.21
CA GLU A 88 -1.56 -2.58 25.46
C GLU A 88 -1.91 -3.38 24.20
N ALA A 89 -1.93 -2.72 23.03
CA ALA A 89 -2.13 -3.40 21.76
C ALA A 89 -0.99 -4.42 21.49
N ILE A 90 0.25 -4.04 21.74
CA ILE A 90 1.42 -4.91 21.56
C ILE A 90 1.41 -6.08 22.55
N GLU A 91 1.06 -5.85 23.80
CA GLU A 91 0.98 -6.91 24.83
C GLU A 91 -0.08 -7.96 24.48
N LYS A 92 -1.25 -7.53 23.97
CA LYS A 92 -2.33 -8.43 23.55
C LYS A 92 -2.08 -9.06 22.18
N TYR A 93 -1.42 -8.34 21.28
CA TYR A 93 -1.19 -8.74 19.88
C TYR A 93 0.27 -8.51 19.50
N PRO A 94 1.21 -9.36 19.97
CA PRO A 94 2.65 -9.15 19.76
C PRO A 94 3.10 -9.21 18.29
N SER A 95 2.25 -9.70 17.40
CA SER A 95 2.47 -9.74 15.95
C SER A 95 1.84 -8.57 15.19
N SER A 96 1.41 -7.51 15.88
CA SER A 96 0.86 -6.31 15.26
C SER A 96 1.97 -5.35 14.85
N ASP A 97 2.42 -5.42 13.59
CA ASP A 97 3.35 -4.45 12.99
C ASP A 97 2.82 -3.02 13.08
N VAL A 98 1.51 -2.84 12.90
CA VAL A 98 0.82 -1.54 12.99
C VAL A 98 0.98 -0.91 14.38
N ALA A 99 0.84 -1.69 15.48
CA ALA A 99 0.94 -1.16 16.84
C ALA A 99 2.38 -0.69 17.14
N TYR A 100 3.38 -1.48 16.73
CA TYR A 100 4.78 -1.07 16.84
C TYR A 100 5.07 0.18 16.01
N SER A 101 4.62 0.23 14.76
CA SER A 101 4.85 1.36 13.85
C SER A 101 4.19 2.66 14.37
N ASN A 102 2.98 2.57 14.91
CA ASN A 102 2.27 3.70 15.50
C ASN A 102 2.98 4.21 16.76
N ARG A 103 3.41 3.30 17.66
CA ARG A 103 4.15 3.70 18.87
C ARG A 103 5.50 4.34 18.52
N ALA A 104 6.18 3.82 17.51
CA ALA A 104 7.40 4.41 17.00
C ALA A 104 7.20 5.85 16.53
N SER A 105 6.11 6.13 15.81
CA SER A 105 5.78 7.49 15.35
C SER A 105 5.61 8.44 16.54
N VAL A 106 4.99 7.99 17.64
CA VAL A 106 4.88 8.80 18.86
C VAL A 106 6.24 9.00 19.52
N PHE A 107 7.09 7.99 19.57
CA PHE A 107 8.46 8.13 20.06
C PHE A 107 9.29 9.11 19.23
N MET A 108 9.09 9.16 17.90
CA MET A 108 9.73 10.16 17.04
C MET A 108 9.30 11.58 17.41
N GLN A 109 8.01 11.82 17.66
CA GLN A 109 7.49 13.11 18.09
C GLN A 109 8.08 13.55 19.46
N GLN A 110 8.33 12.58 20.34
CA GLN A 110 9.01 12.82 21.61
C GLN A 110 10.56 12.84 21.49
N LYS A 111 11.12 12.74 20.29
CA LYS A 111 12.57 12.64 20.02
C LYS A 111 13.27 11.46 20.72
N LYS A 112 12.52 10.42 21.06
CA LYS A 112 13.02 9.17 21.65
C LYS A 112 13.44 8.20 20.54
N PHE A 113 14.42 8.59 19.74
CA PHE A 113 14.75 7.95 18.45
C PHE A 113 15.20 6.50 18.58
N GLU A 114 15.90 6.13 19.67
CA GLU A 114 16.32 4.75 19.92
C GLU A 114 15.11 3.82 20.15
N LYS A 115 14.10 4.29 20.87
CA LYS A 115 12.86 3.54 21.08
C LYS A 115 12.07 3.42 19.79
N ALA A 116 11.99 4.51 19.01
CA ALA A 116 11.35 4.48 17.69
C ALA A 116 12.02 3.48 16.76
N LEU A 117 13.37 3.46 16.72
CA LEU A 117 14.11 2.53 15.87
C LEU A 117 13.88 1.06 16.27
N ALA A 118 13.85 0.78 17.59
CA ALA A 118 13.58 -0.57 18.10
C ALA A 118 12.19 -1.07 17.65
N ASP A 119 11.17 -0.22 17.81
CA ASP A 119 9.80 -0.54 17.39
C ASP A 119 9.69 -0.70 15.87
N LEU A 120 10.28 0.19 15.06
CA LEU A 120 10.25 0.07 13.60
C LEU A 120 11.00 -1.18 13.10
N ASN A 121 12.10 -1.56 13.74
CA ASN A 121 12.76 -2.80 13.42
C ASN A 121 11.87 -4.00 13.75
N LYS A 122 11.14 -3.96 14.86
CA LYS A 122 10.19 -5.02 15.21
C LYS A 122 9.02 -5.09 14.22
N ALA A 123 8.44 -3.96 13.84
CA ALA A 123 7.42 -3.89 12.80
C ALA A 123 7.92 -4.49 11.47
N LYS A 124 9.15 -4.14 11.06
CA LYS A 124 9.80 -4.68 9.86
C LYS A 124 10.05 -6.19 9.93
N GLU A 125 10.40 -6.74 11.10
CA GLU A 125 10.54 -8.20 11.30
C GLU A 125 9.21 -8.91 11.12
N ILE A 126 8.12 -8.34 11.66
CA ILE A 126 6.76 -8.90 11.59
C ILE A 126 6.23 -8.82 10.15
N ASN A 127 6.34 -7.66 9.53
CA ASN A 127 5.86 -7.42 8.16
C ASN A 127 6.94 -6.71 7.30
N PRO A 128 7.84 -7.47 6.66
CA PRO A 128 8.92 -6.91 5.86
C PRO A 128 8.47 -6.29 4.55
N LYS A 129 7.16 -6.33 4.24
CA LYS A 129 6.58 -5.77 3.01
C LYS A 129 5.65 -4.57 3.28
N ASP A 130 5.51 -4.11 4.51
CA ASP A 130 4.72 -2.92 4.80
C ASP A 130 5.48 -1.65 4.36
N PRO A 131 4.98 -0.92 3.34
CA PRO A 131 5.61 0.31 2.87
C PRO A 131 5.65 1.42 3.91
N VAL A 132 4.68 1.45 4.85
CA VAL A 132 4.58 2.48 5.89
C VAL A 132 5.71 2.35 6.90
N VAL A 133 6.12 1.14 7.24
CA VAL A 133 7.27 0.91 8.13
C VAL A 133 8.55 1.50 7.55
N TYR A 134 8.80 1.32 6.25
CA TYR A 134 9.96 1.90 5.59
C TYR A 134 9.86 3.41 5.42
N TYR A 135 8.67 3.93 5.21
CA TYR A 135 8.42 5.37 5.23
C TYR A 135 8.77 5.97 6.61
N ASN A 136 8.30 5.36 7.70
CA ASN A 136 8.62 5.81 9.06
C ASN A 136 10.12 5.69 9.38
N LEU A 137 10.82 4.67 8.87
CA LEU A 137 12.27 4.59 8.94
C LEU A 137 12.95 5.74 8.18
N ALA A 138 12.43 6.13 7.02
CA ALA A 138 12.96 7.26 6.26
C ALA A 138 12.82 8.57 7.05
N SER A 139 11.67 8.81 7.67
CA SER A 139 11.41 9.96 8.53
C SER A 139 12.32 9.95 9.76
N LEU A 140 12.46 8.82 10.45
CA LEU A 140 13.36 8.67 11.60
C LEU A 140 14.81 9.02 11.25
N TYR A 141 15.34 8.45 10.15
CA TYR A 141 16.72 8.75 9.73
C TYR A 141 16.90 10.20 9.27
N SER A 142 15.85 10.79 8.67
CA SER A 142 15.84 12.22 8.33
C SER A 142 15.93 13.09 9.58
N LEU A 143 15.14 12.79 10.62
CA LEU A 143 15.19 13.50 11.93
C LEU A 143 16.55 13.35 12.63
N GLN A 144 17.20 12.20 12.48
CA GLN A 144 18.54 11.95 13.00
C GLN A 144 19.67 12.57 12.14
N ASN A 145 19.33 13.36 11.12
CA ASN A 145 20.29 13.93 10.16
C ASN A 145 21.14 12.86 9.43
N GLN A 146 20.52 11.72 9.10
CA GLN A 146 21.11 10.61 8.35
C GLN A 146 20.42 10.45 6.98
N PRO A 147 20.49 11.46 6.09
CA PRO A 147 19.66 11.48 4.88
C PRO A 147 19.95 10.32 3.90
N GLY A 148 21.17 9.78 3.91
CA GLY A 148 21.52 8.60 3.09
C GLY A 148 20.67 7.39 3.46
N ARG A 149 20.64 7.02 4.75
CA ARG A 149 19.80 5.92 5.26
C ARG A 149 18.31 6.20 5.08
N GLY A 150 17.91 7.46 5.24
CA GLY A 150 16.55 7.91 4.98
C GLY A 150 16.14 7.70 3.51
N LEU A 151 17.02 8.02 2.56
CA LEU A 151 16.79 7.79 1.13
C LEU A 151 16.67 6.31 0.78
N ASP A 152 17.53 5.47 1.34
CA ASP A 152 17.46 4.01 1.11
C ASP A 152 16.13 3.43 1.63
N SER A 153 15.68 3.92 2.80
CA SER A 153 14.38 3.53 3.36
C SER A 153 13.22 4.05 2.53
N LEU A 154 13.30 5.29 2.03
CA LEU A 154 12.28 5.87 1.16
C LEU A 154 12.18 5.14 -0.19
N ASP A 155 13.33 4.81 -0.81
CA ASP A 155 13.36 4.01 -2.05
C ASP A 155 12.64 2.68 -1.84
N ARG A 156 12.90 2.02 -0.70
CA ARG A 156 12.22 0.77 -0.35
C ARG A 156 10.72 0.94 -0.09
N ALA A 157 10.29 2.03 0.57
CA ALA A 157 8.87 2.32 0.77
C ALA A 157 8.13 2.47 -0.57
N LEU A 158 8.71 3.24 -1.50
CA LEU A 158 8.15 3.45 -2.84
C LEU A 158 8.14 2.15 -3.67
N GLU A 159 9.19 1.35 -3.59
CA GLU A 159 9.26 0.03 -4.23
C GLU A 159 8.15 -0.91 -3.75
N LEU A 160 7.81 -0.83 -2.46
CA LEU A 160 6.72 -1.61 -1.84
C LEU A 160 5.33 -1.01 -2.07
N GLY A 161 5.23 0.11 -2.78
CA GLY A 161 3.96 0.70 -3.18
C GLY A 161 3.45 1.82 -2.28
N PHE A 162 4.29 2.46 -1.48
CA PHE A 162 3.89 3.71 -0.80
C PHE A 162 3.46 4.75 -1.82
N ASN A 163 2.24 5.26 -1.71
CA ASN A 163 1.60 6.09 -2.72
C ASN A 163 0.98 7.41 -2.20
N ASP A 164 1.10 7.70 -0.91
CA ASP A 164 0.71 9.03 -0.41
C ASP A 164 1.79 10.07 -0.70
N TYR A 165 1.87 10.43 -1.98
CA TYR A 165 2.88 11.38 -2.46
C TYR A 165 2.65 12.79 -1.94
N ALA A 166 1.39 13.18 -1.68
CA ALA A 166 1.07 14.49 -1.12
C ALA A 166 1.65 14.61 0.29
N PHE A 167 1.47 13.58 1.10
CA PHE A 167 2.06 13.51 2.45
C PHE A 167 3.59 13.49 2.36
N LEU A 168 4.17 12.63 1.55
CA LEU A 168 5.63 12.50 1.36
C LEU A 168 6.30 13.83 0.98
N LEU A 169 5.66 14.62 0.12
CA LEU A 169 6.24 15.90 -0.34
C LEU A 169 6.14 17.00 0.70
N ASN A 170 5.21 16.92 1.65
CA ASN A 170 4.95 17.96 2.64
C ASN A 170 5.35 17.58 4.07
N ASP A 171 5.69 16.33 4.36
CA ASP A 171 6.04 15.85 5.69
C ASP A 171 7.29 16.59 6.23
N PRO A 172 7.19 17.36 7.34
CA PRO A 172 8.31 18.06 7.92
C PRO A 172 9.44 17.11 8.38
N ASP A 173 9.13 15.89 8.77
CA ASP A 173 10.10 14.92 9.25
C ASP A 173 11.07 14.47 8.14
N LEU A 174 10.66 14.57 6.87
CA LEU A 174 11.51 14.25 5.71
C LEU A 174 12.39 15.42 5.22
N ASN A 175 12.45 16.56 5.92
CA ASN A 175 13.16 17.76 5.44
C ASN A 175 14.61 17.48 5.04
N ASN A 176 15.36 16.70 5.81
CA ASN A 176 16.77 16.43 5.51
C ASN A 176 16.92 15.46 4.32
N VAL A 177 16.00 14.52 4.17
CA VAL A 177 15.92 13.63 3.01
C VAL A 177 15.57 14.42 1.75
N ARG A 178 14.55 15.31 1.81
CA ARG A 178 14.13 16.13 0.66
C ARG A 178 15.22 17.06 0.14
N LYS A 179 16.04 17.62 1.02
CA LYS A 179 17.18 18.49 0.64
C LYS A 179 18.30 17.75 -0.05
N HIS A 180 18.35 16.43 0.05
CA HIS A 180 19.45 15.66 -0.50
C HIS A 180 19.32 15.51 -2.05
N PRO A 181 20.41 15.70 -2.83
CA PRO A 181 20.36 15.68 -4.30
C PRO A 181 19.76 14.41 -4.94
N LYS A 182 19.88 13.26 -4.27
CA LYS A 182 19.33 11.99 -4.74
C LYS A 182 17.81 11.90 -4.59
N PHE A 183 17.17 12.71 -3.76
CA PHE A 183 15.72 12.65 -3.52
C PHE A 183 14.92 12.76 -4.81
N LYS A 184 15.22 13.78 -5.62
CA LYS A 184 14.56 13.99 -6.92
C LYS A 184 14.72 12.79 -7.86
N LYS A 185 15.88 12.14 -7.85
CA LYS A 185 16.14 10.96 -8.69
C LYS A 185 15.28 9.77 -8.26
N ILE A 186 15.09 9.59 -6.94
CA ILE A 186 14.21 8.54 -6.41
C ILE A 186 12.76 8.81 -6.84
N LEU A 187 12.26 10.02 -6.70
CA LEU A 187 10.89 10.34 -7.14
C LEU A 187 10.69 10.11 -8.63
N GLN A 188 11.67 10.47 -9.47
CA GLN A 188 11.63 10.22 -10.91
C GLN A 188 11.58 8.71 -11.23
N LYS A 189 12.32 7.88 -10.50
CA LYS A 189 12.32 6.41 -10.66
C LYS A 189 10.90 5.83 -10.53
N TYR A 190 10.06 6.41 -9.66
CA TYR A 190 8.69 5.94 -9.41
C TYR A 190 7.61 6.81 -10.07
N ASN A 191 7.99 7.68 -11.02
CA ASN A 191 7.07 8.57 -11.73
C ASN A 191 6.24 9.48 -10.81
N VAL A 192 6.79 9.86 -9.65
CA VAL A 192 6.14 10.81 -8.74
C VAL A 192 6.28 12.21 -9.32
N ILE A 193 5.14 12.81 -9.69
CA ILE A 193 5.10 14.14 -10.29
C ILE A 193 5.19 15.19 -9.18
N ILE A 194 6.27 15.97 -9.19
CA ILE A 194 6.37 17.17 -8.36
C ILE A 194 5.74 18.31 -9.19
N ALA A 195 4.54 18.76 -8.79
CA ALA A 195 3.99 19.99 -9.35
C ALA A 195 4.97 21.15 -9.10
N LYS A 196 5.23 21.94 -10.15
CA LYS A 196 6.12 23.12 -10.07
C LYS A 196 5.42 24.26 -9.37
#